data_aa1bd773e177a7af7c2e6102792ebb3a
#
_entry.id   aa1bd773e177a7af7c2e6102792ebb3a
#
_cell.length_a   1.000
_cell.length_b   1.000
_cell.length_c   1.000
_cell.angle_alpha   90.00
_cell.angle_beta   90.00
_cell.angle_gamma   90.00
#
_symmetry.space_group_name_H-M   'P 1'
#
loop_
_entity.id
_entity.type
_entity.pdbx_description
1 polymer ?
#
loop_
_entity_poly.entity_id
_entity_poly.type
_entity_poly.pdbx_seq_one_letter_code
_entity_poly.pdbx_strand_id
1 'polypeptide(L)'
;MVAVSELVSGLDAELVRLGYRPSTMVWYRGCWRRLERFFTSRGVQEFSLDMAMAWVDEACGGFFVKEQAGTLKATDVYLFRVAAMLDDFAVRGAVLRRYSRTVDKLSADQGDVVSRFQAWLRADGCAMSTVRAYGTVAGEFVAFTSRRGGLAGLDAGVLGAFVTTLAGYQAKTVEHKLCAVRSLLRFAIGEGLVDVAVLEAVPAAKSTRQARIPSVWDPADVAKILAAIDRGNPCGKRDYALILLITRLGLRGVDAKRLRFADLDWPGNRLSVVQAKTGHRVQLPLLKDVGWAINDYV
;
A
#
# COMPACT_ATOMS: atom_id res chain seq x y z
N MET A 1 -17.78 25.85 -18.59
CA MET A 1 -16.50 25.13 -18.43
C MET A 1 -15.73 25.89 -17.36
N VAL A 2 -14.95 25.21 -16.52
CA VAL A 2 -14.29 25.80 -15.34
C VAL A 2 -12.78 25.89 -15.63
N ALA A 3 -12.15 26.99 -15.23
CA ALA A 3 -10.70 27.13 -15.39
C ALA A 3 -9.97 26.08 -14.52
N VAL A 4 -8.88 25.49 -15.05
CA VAL A 4 -8.11 24.44 -14.35
C VAL A 4 -7.63 24.94 -12.99
N SER A 5 -7.13 26.18 -12.89
CA SER A 5 -6.64 26.76 -11.65
C SER A 5 -7.74 26.97 -10.60
N GLU A 6 -8.94 27.36 -11.02
CA GLU A 6 -10.10 27.51 -10.14
C GLU A 6 -10.56 26.14 -9.63
N LEU A 7 -10.63 25.15 -10.52
CA LEU A 7 -11.00 23.78 -10.19
C LEU A 7 -10.01 23.17 -9.20
N VAL A 8 -8.72 23.34 -9.42
CA VAL A 8 -7.65 22.85 -8.52
C VAL A 8 -7.75 23.51 -7.15
N SER A 9 -7.97 24.83 -7.10
CA SER A 9 -8.11 25.56 -5.84
C SER A 9 -9.33 25.10 -5.04
N GLY A 10 -10.46 24.91 -5.72
CA GLY A 10 -11.69 24.40 -5.10
C GLY A 10 -11.53 22.98 -4.56
N LEU A 11 -10.90 22.10 -5.35
CA LEU A 11 -10.61 20.71 -4.92
C LEU A 11 -9.61 20.68 -3.75
N ASP A 12 -8.58 21.53 -3.74
CA ASP A 12 -7.64 21.63 -2.61
C ASP A 12 -8.37 21.98 -1.32
N ALA A 13 -9.22 23.00 -1.35
CA ALA A 13 -10.02 23.40 -0.20
C ALA A 13 -10.94 22.28 0.28
N GLU A 14 -11.58 21.56 -0.64
CA GLU A 14 -12.47 20.46 -0.30
C GLU A 14 -11.72 19.28 0.32
N LEU A 15 -10.55 18.90 -0.18
CA LEU A 15 -9.75 17.83 0.41
C LEU A 15 -9.23 18.20 1.80
N VAL A 16 -8.87 19.46 2.03
CA VAL A 16 -8.52 19.97 3.37
C VAL A 16 -9.73 19.87 4.30
N ARG A 17 -10.93 20.31 3.85
CA ARG A 17 -12.19 20.21 4.61
C ARG A 17 -12.52 18.75 4.97
N LEU A 18 -12.25 17.80 4.07
CA LEU A 18 -12.45 16.37 4.27
C LEU A 18 -11.38 15.73 5.18
N GLY A 19 -10.43 16.49 5.69
CA GLY A 19 -9.42 16.04 6.65
C GLY A 19 -8.30 15.20 6.02
N TYR A 20 -7.97 15.43 4.76
CA TYR A 20 -6.81 14.79 4.13
C TYR A 20 -5.52 15.21 4.83
N ARG A 21 -4.62 14.25 5.03
CA ARG A 21 -3.36 14.49 5.75
C ARG A 21 -2.47 15.47 4.99
N PRO A 22 -1.75 16.39 5.67
CA PRO A 22 -0.86 17.36 5.02
C PRO A 22 0.15 16.72 4.07
N SER A 23 0.72 15.55 4.42
CA SER A 23 1.64 14.81 3.55
C SER A 23 0.99 14.35 2.24
N THR A 24 -0.28 13.95 2.28
CA THR A 24 -1.05 13.59 1.10
C THR A 24 -1.33 14.81 0.22
N MET A 25 -1.66 15.95 0.85
CA MET A 25 -1.90 17.22 0.14
C MET A 25 -0.66 17.73 -0.59
N VAL A 26 0.52 17.59 0.02
CA VAL A 26 1.80 17.93 -0.66
C VAL A 26 1.94 17.18 -1.97
N TRP A 27 1.61 15.89 -1.98
CA TRP A 27 1.67 15.07 -3.18
C TRP A 27 0.63 15.49 -4.23
N TYR A 28 -0.63 15.69 -3.85
CA TYR A 28 -1.69 16.16 -4.75
C TYR A 28 -1.33 17.52 -5.39
N ARG A 29 -0.91 18.47 -4.59
CA ARG A 29 -0.48 19.81 -5.06
C ARG A 29 0.70 19.70 -6.04
N GLY A 30 1.61 18.75 -5.82
CA GLY A 30 2.69 18.43 -6.76
C GLY A 30 2.18 17.91 -8.11
N CYS A 31 1.15 17.05 -8.10
CA CYS A 31 0.52 16.54 -9.32
C CYS A 31 -0.26 17.65 -10.05
N TRP A 32 -1.05 18.46 -9.33
CA TRP A 32 -1.84 19.54 -9.93
C TRP A 32 -0.95 20.59 -10.60
N ARG A 33 0.15 20.99 -9.98
CA ARG A 33 1.12 21.90 -10.61
C ARG A 33 1.72 21.36 -11.91
N ARG A 34 1.89 20.03 -12.03
CA ARG A 34 2.35 19.40 -13.27
C ARG A 34 1.24 19.37 -14.31
N LEU A 35 0.01 19.08 -13.90
CA LEU A 35 -1.16 19.10 -14.76
C LEU A 35 -1.43 20.52 -15.28
N GLU A 36 -1.43 21.54 -14.43
CA GLU A 36 -1.62 22.95 -14.84
C GLU A 36 -0.56 23.39 -15.86
N ARG A 37 0.71 23.04 -15.64
CA ARG A 37 1.78 23.32 -16.61
C ARG A 37 1.54 22.62 -17.95
N PHE A 38 1.04 21.40 -17.94
CA PHE A 38 0.69 20.65 -19.15
C PHE A 38 -0.44 21.36 -19.92
N PHE A 39 -1.51 21.79 -19.25
CA PHE A 39 -2.59 22.55 -19.87
C PHE A 39 -2.09 23.87 -20.45
N THR A 40 -1.32 24.64 -19.68
CA THR A 40 -0.73 25.91 -20.10
C THR A 40 0.18 25.74 -21.31
N SER A 41 1.02 24.71 -21.36
CA SER A 41 1.91 24.43 -22.50
C SER A 41 1.16 24.12 -23.80
N ARG A 42 -0.11 23.74 -23.69
CA ARG A 42 -0.99 23.48 -24.84
C ARG A 42 -1.97 24.59 -25.14
N GLY A 43 -1.85 25.73 -24.45
CA GLY A 43 -2.71 26.90 -24.63
C GLY A 43 -4.16 26.69 -24.14
N VAL A 44 -4.41 25.65 -23.33
CA VAL A 44 -5.73 25.31 -22.81
C VAL A 44 -5.86 25.80 -21.37
N GLN A 45 -6.89 26.61 -21.09
CA GLN A 45 -7.16 27.14 -19.75
C GLN A 45 -8.33 26.42 -19.06
N GLU A 46 -9.23 25.85 -19.83
CA GLU A 46 -10.41 25.15 -19.32
C GLU A 46 -10.15 23.66 -19.11
N PHE A 47 -10.69 23.14 -18.01
CA PHE A 47 -10.55 21.73 -17.71
C PHE A 47 -11.42 20.86 -18.66
N SER A 48 -10.81 19.82 -19.19
CA SER A 48 -11.51 18.70 -19.82
C SER A 48 -10.88 17.39 -19.38
N LEU A 49 -11.70 16.36 -19.24
CA LEU A 49 -11.22 15.01 -18.88
C LEU A 49 -10.26 14.47 -19.95
N ASP A 50 -10.56 14.69 -21.24
CA ASP A 50 -9.72 14.20 -22.33
C ASP A 50 -8.30 14.78 -22.26
N MET A 51 -8.18 16.08 -21.98
CA MET A 51 -6.87 16.73 -21.82
C MET A 51 -6.16 16.23 -20.55
N ALA A 52 -6.89 16.03 -19.46
CA ALA A 52 -6.34 15.47 -18.24
C ALA A 52 -5.88 14.01 -18.43
N MET A 53 -6.59 13.22 -19.24
CA MET A 53 -6.17 11.86 -19.61
C MET A 53 -4.98 11.86 -20.56
N ALA A 54 -4.87 12.82 -21.48
CA ALA A 54 -3.68 13.01 -22.30
C ALA A 54 -2.43 13.32 -21.42
N TRP A 55 -2.59 14.15 -20.38
CA TRP A 55 -1.54 14.36 -19.39
C TRP A 55 -1.17 13.07 -18.65
N VAL A 56 -2.14 12.26 -18.24
CA VAL A 56 -1.88 10.98 -17.59
C VAL A 56 -1.10 10.05 -18.51
N ASP A 57 -1.52 9.95 -19.77
CA ASP A 57 -0.87 9.10 -20.76
C ASP A 57 0.60 9.48 -20.99
N GLU A 58 0.86 10.78 -21.19
CA GLU A 58 2.21 11.31 -21.36
C GLU A 58 3.07 11.13 -20.09
N ALA A 59 2.54 11.47 -18.93
CA ALA A 59 3.25 11.37 -17.66
C ALA A 59 3.57 9.93 -17.24
N CYS A 60 2.77 8.98 -17.71
CA CYS A 60 2.98 7.55 -17.49
C CYS A 60 3.86 6.89 -18.57
N GLY A 61 4.10 7.57 -19.69
CA GLY A 61 4.73 6.98 -20.87
C GLY A 61 3.87 5.87 -21.49
N GLY A 62 2.63 6.21 -21.85
CA GLY A 62 1.64 5.32 -22.47
C GLY A 62 0.74 4.59 -21.48
N PHE A 63 -0.12 5.33 -20.77
CA PHE A 63 -1.04 4.75 -19.78
C PHE A 63 -1.97 3.70 -20.39
N PHE A 64 -2.61 3.98 -21.51
CA PHE A 64 -3.56 3.07 -22.15
C PHE A 64 -2.91 1.80 -22.67
N VAL A 65 -1.68 1.91 -23.22
CA VAL A 65 -0.91 0.74 -23.68
C VAL A 65 -0.55 -0.15 -22.50
N LYS A 66 -0.09 0.43 -21.39
CA LYS A 66 0.22 -0.30 -20.16
C LYS A 66 -1.02 -0.92 -19.53
N GLU A 67 -2.16 -0.25 -19.65
CA GLU A 67 -3.43 -0.76 -19.17
C GLU A 67 -3.84 -2.03 -19.93
N GLN A 68 -3.81 -2.00 -21.26
CA GLN A 68 -4.12 -3.16 -22.09
C GLN A 68 -3.17 -4.33 -21.83
N ALA A 69 -1.86 -4.01 -21.62
CA ALA A 69 -0.85 -5.01 -21.31
C ALA A 69 -0.87 -5.51 -19.86
N GLY A 70 -1.69 -4.93 -18.98
CA GLY A 70 -1.72 -5.28 -17.54
C GLY A 70 -0.46 -4.89 -16.76
N THR A 71 0.37 -3.96 -17.30
CA THR A 71 1.68 -3.58 -16.74
C THR A 71 1.66 -2.26 -15.97
N LEU A 72 0.48 -1.69 -15.67
CA LEU A 72 0.36 -0.45 -14.90
C LEU A 72 1.01 -0.57 -13.53
N LYS A 73 1.81 0.44 -13.19
CA LYS A 73 2.36 0.61 -11.84
C LYS A 73 1.37 1.34 -10.93
N ALA A 74 1.55 1.20 -9.61
CA ALA A 74 0.74 1.94 -8.64
C ALA A 74 0.80 3.47 -8.85
N THR A 75 1.97 3.98 -9.25
CA THR A 75 2.17 5.40 -9.58
C THR A 75 1.31 5.86 -10.76
N ASP A 76 1.16 5.03 -11.79
CA ASP A 76 0.36 5.35 -12.97
C ASP A 76 -1.13 5.44 -12.60
N VAL A 77 -1.59 4.49 -11.77
CA VAL A 77 -2.96 4.49 -11.21
C VAL A 77 -3.21 5.74 -10.34
N TYR A 78 -2.20 6.21 -9.62
CA TYR A 78 -2.35 7.44 -8.82
C TYR A 78 -2.50 8.70 -9.69
N LEU A 79 -1.80 8.81 -10.80
CA LEU A 79 -1.96 9.93 -11.73
C LEU A 79 -3.34 9.91 -12.39
N PHE A 80 -3.82 8.73 -12.79
CA PHE A 80 -5.20 8.56 -13.27
C PHE A 80 -6.23 9.05 -12.23
N ARG A 81 -6.03 8.71 -10.94
CA ARG A 81 -6.93 9.18 -9.87
C ARG A 81 -6.95 10.69 -9.73
N VAL A 82 -5.83 11.36 -9.96
CA VAL A 82 -5.78 12.83 -9.92
C VAL A 82 -6.68 13.43 -11.00
N ALA A 83 -6.61 12.92 -12.23
CA ALA A 83 -7.45 13.36 -13.34
C ALA A 83 -8.94 13.08 -13.09
N ALA A 84 -9.26 11.84 -12.67
CA ALA A 84 -10.63 11.43 -12.38
C ALA A 84 -11.25 12.20 -11.20
N MET A 85 -10.45 12.55 -10.20
CA MET A 85 -10.91 13.33 -9.05
C MET A 85 -11.25 14.79 -9.43
N LEU A 86 -10.46 15.39 -10.31
CA LEU A 86 -10.75 16.71 -10.86
C LEU A 86 -12.03 16.70 -11.69
N ASP A 87 -12.23 15.67 -12.51
CA ASP A 87 -13.44 15.52 -13.33
C ASP A 87 -14.69 15.37 -12.46
N ASP A 88 -14.65 14.46 -11.47
CA ASP A 88 -15.78 14.32 -10.55
C ASP A 88 -16.11 15.61 -9.79
N PHE A 89 -15.07 16.35 -9.38
CA PHE A 89 -15.28 17.63 -8.70
C PHE A 89 -15.83 18.68 -9.66
N ALA A 90 -15.37 18.71 -10.91
CA ALA A 90 -15.88 19.62 -11.94
C ALA A 90 -17.38 19.37 -12.26
N VAL A 91 -17.77 18.09 -12.33
CA VAL A 91 -19.14 17.70 -12.73
C VAL A 91 -20.12 17.74 -11.55
N ARG A 92 -19.67 17.40 -10.33
CA ARG A 92 -20.55 17.15 -9.17
C ARG A 92 -20.31 18.06 -7.99
N GLY A 93 -19.26 18.88 -8.00
CA GLY A 93 -18.87 19.70 -6.85
C GLY A 93 -18.47 18.89 -5.61
N ALA A 94 -18.19 17.58 -5.77
CA ALA A 94 -17.90 16.68 -4.66
C ALA A 94 -16.84 15.65 -5.03
N VAL A 95 -16.03 15.28 -4.03
CA VAL A 95 -15.02 14.22 -4.14
C VAL A 95 -15.67 12.88 -3.85
N LEU A 96 -15.70 12.00 -4.84
CA LEU A 96 -16.14 10.63 -4.64
C LEU A 96 -15.03 9.84 -3.93
N ARG A 97 -15.34 9.22 -2.80
CA ARG A 97 -14.36 8.55 -1.91
C ARG A 97 -13.64 7.35 -2.53
N ARG A 98 -13.96 6.92 -3.76
CA ARG A 98 -13.44 5.67 -4.34
C ARG A 98 -13.07 5.83 -5.81
N TYR A 99 -11.87 6.30 -6.04
CA TYR A 99 -11.17 6.07 -7.29
C TYR A 99 -10.37 4.77 -7.21
N SER A 100 -11.01 3.64 -7.00
CA SER A 100 -10.38 2.36 -7.25
C SER A 100 -10.78 1.92 -8.65
N ARG A 101 -9.82 1.53 -9.47
CA ARG A 101 -10.05 0.62 -10.55
C ARG A 101 -11.00 -0.45 -10.01
N THR A 102 -12.03 -0.77 -10.74
CA THR A 102 -13.03 -1.77 -10.42
C THR A 102 -12.41 -3.04 -9.81
N VAL A 103 -12.13 -3.00 -8.53
CA VAL A 103 -12.34 -4.18 -7.72
C VAL A 103 -13.85 -4.33 -7.77
N ASP A 104 -14.36 -5.39 -8.33
CA ASP A 104 -15.78 -5.72 -8.31
C ASP A 104 -16.28 -5.41 -6.92
N LYS A 105 -17.20 -4.45 -6.80
CA LYS A 105 -17.72 -4.09 -5.49
C LYS A 105 -18.34 -5.36 -4.93
N LEU A 106 -17.79 -5.82 -3.82
CA LEU A 106 -18.37 -6.95 -3.12
C LEU A 106 -19.84 -6.61 -2.85
N SER A 107 -20.75 -7.55 -3.11
CA SER A 107 -22.14 -7.41 -2.66
C SER A 107 -22.17 -7.31 -1.13
N ALA A 108 -23.30 -6.92 -0.55
CA ALA A 108 -23.44 -6.83 0.89
C ALA A 108 -23.06 -8.16 1.58
N ASP A 109 -23.55 -9.29 1.05
CA ASP A 109 -23.28 -10.64 1.58
C ASP A 109 -21.80 -11.02 1.48
N GLN A 110 -21.17 -10.69 0.35
CA GLN A 110 -19.72 -10.92 0.15
C GLN A 110 -18.87 -10.08 1.11
N GLY A 111 -19.28 -8.81 1.31
CA GLY A 111 -18.65 -7.91 2.28
C GLY A 111 -18.81 -8.41 3.72
N ASP A 112 -19.96 -9.00 4.05
CA ASP A 112 -20.21 -9.61 5.35
C ASP A 112 -19.26 -10.79 5.61
N VAL A 113 -19.17 -11.73 4.68
CA VAL A 113 -18.25 -12.88 4.81
C VAL A 113 -16.81 -12.41 5.04
N VAL A 114 -16.32 -11.43 4.27
CA VAL A 114 -14.97 -10.87 4.44
C VAL A 114 -14.79 -10.20 5.80
N SER A 115 -15.81 -9.47 6.25
CA SER A 115 -15.80 -8.78 7.56
C SER A 115 -15.75 -9.76 8.72
N ARG A 116 -16.55 -10.83 8.66
CA ARG A 116 -16.57 -11.92 9.65
C ARG A 116 -15.24 -12.67 9.67
N PHE A 117 -14.69 -12.98 8.50
CA PHE A 117 -13.33 -13.57 8.40
C PHE A 117 -12.27 -12.68 9.03
N GLN A 118 -12.31 -11.37 8.79
CA GLN A 118 -11.37 -10.45 9.44
C GLN A 118 -11.57 -10.37 10.96
N ALA A 119 -12.81 -10.48 11.44
CA ALA A 119 -13.10 -10.56 12.87
C ALA A 119 -12.55 -11.85 13.48
N TRP A 120 -12.73 -12.98 12.79
CA TRP A 120 -12.18 -14.28 13.20
C TRP A 120 -10.64 -14.24 13.29
N LEU A 121 -9.95 -13.67 12.30
CA LEU A 121 -8.48 -13.48 12.35
C LEU A 121 -8.03 -12.61 13.53
N ARG A 122 -8.81 -11.59 13.91
CA ARG A 122 -8.48 -10.75 15.08
C ARG A 122 -8.65 -11.54 16.38
N ALA A 123 -9.70 -12.33 16.48
CA ALA A 123 -9.96 -13.19 17.65
C ALA A 123 -8.85 -14.24 17.82
N ASP A 124 -8.29 -14.74 16.70
CA ASP A 124 -7.13 -15.64 16.67
C ASP A 124 -5.78 -14.93 16.93
N GLY A 125 -5.77 -13.66 17.29
CA GLY A 125 -4.57 -12.91 17.63
C GLY A 125 -3.71 -12.47 16.46
N CYS A 126 -4.21 -12.53 15.22
CA CYS A 126 -3.46 -12.09 14.06
C CYS A 126 -3.16 -10.59 14.07
N ALA A 127 -1.94 -10.21 13.70
CA ALA A 127 -1.56 -8.81 13.56
C ALA A 127 -2.46 -8.08 12.54
N MET A 128 -2.79 -6.82 12.80
CA MET A 128 -3.67 -6.01 11.94
C MET A 128 -3.19 -5.89 10.49
N SER A 129 -1.88 -5.95 10.26
CA SER A 129 -1.31 -6.01 8.89
C SER A 129 -1.69 -7.30 8.17
N THR A 130 -1.67 -8.43 8.87
CA THR A 130 -2.10 -9.74 8.35
C THR A 130 -3.60 -9.76 8.09
N VAL A 131 -4.41 -9.25 9.04
CA VAL A 131 -5.87 -9.14 8.88
C VAL A 131 -6.24 -8.35 7.64
N ARG A 132 -5.58 -7.22 7.38
CA ARG A 132 -5.82 -6.41 6.18
C ARG A 132 -5.38 -7.12 4.91
N ALA A 133 -4.18 -7.69 4.91
CA ALA A 133 -3.64 -8.38 3.74
C ALA A 133 -4.49 -9.60 3.35
N TYR A 134 -4.86 -10.42 4.34
CA TYR A 134 -5.72 -11.58 4.12
C TYR A 134 -7.15 -11.19 3.75
N GLY A 135 -7.69 -10.13 4.35
CA GLY A 135 -8.99 -9.58 3.98
C GLY A 135 -9.05 -9.10 2.52
N THR A 136 -7.96 -8.50 2.00
CA THR A 136 -7.87 -8.12 0.58
C THR A 136 -7.94 -9.35 -0.32
N VAL A 137 -7.16 -10.39 -0.03
CA VAL A 137 -7.14 -11.64 -0.81
C VAL A 137 -8.49 -12.38 -0.69
N ALA A 138 -9.10 -12.38 0.50
CA ALA A 138 -10.42 -12.94 0.71
C ALA A 138 -11.48 -12.25 -0.16
N GLY A 139 -11.44 -10.91 -0.24
CA GLY A 139 -12.31 -10.16 -1.12
C GLY A 139 -12.14 -10.52 -2.59
N GLU A 140 -10.90 -10.63 -3.07
CA GLU A 140 -10.60 -11.09 -4.43
C GLU A 140 -11.15 -12.50 -4.70
N PHE A 141 -10.96 -13.43 -3.76
CA PHE A 141 -11.40 -14.82 -3.90
C PHE A 141 -12.92 -14.93 -3.87
N VAL A 142 -13.60 -14.27 -2.90
CA VAL A 142 -15.06 -14.27 -2.79
C VAL A 142 -15.72 -13.65 -4.04
N ALA A 143 -15.17 -12.55 -4.57
CA ALA A 143 -15.63 -11.96 -5.83
C ALA A 143 -15.44 -12.91 -7.04
N PHE A 144 -14.35 -13.67 -7.06
CA PHE A 144 -14.09 -14.65 -8.10
C PHE A 144 -15.07 -15.82 -8.04
N THR A 145 -15.34 -16.35 -6.84
CA THR A 145 -16.25 -17.51 -6.66
C THR A 145 -17.70 -17.14 -6.89
N SER A 146 -18.12 -15.91 -6.60
CA SER A 146 -19.51 -15.46 -6.75
C SER A 146 -20.08 -15.64 -8.17
N ARG A 147 -19.22 -15.54 -9.17
CA ARG A 147 -19.58 -15.77 -10.59
C ARG A 147 -19.66 -17.27 -10.95
N ARG A 148 -19.40 -18.16 -9.98
CA ARG A 148 -19.26 -19.61 -10.16
C ARG A 148 -20.01 -20.40 -9.07
N GLY A 149 -21.14 -19.90 -8.60
CA GLY A 149 -21.96 -20.54 -7.56
C GLY A 149 -21.63 -20.09 -6.13
N GLY A 150 -20.74 -19.11 -5.95
CA GLY A 150 -20.37 -18.60 -4.63
C GLY A 150 -19.49 -19.59 -3.83
N LEU A 151 -19.44 -19.39 -2.51
CA LEU A 151 -18.71 -20.29 -1.62
C LEU A 151 -19.41 -21.65 -1.50
N ALA A 152 -20.73 -21.70 -1.56
CA ALA A 152 -21.50 -22.94 -1.50
C ALA A 152 -21.25 -23.87 -2.70
N GLY A 153 -20.95 -23.30 -3.86
CA GLY A 153 -20.61 -24.06 -5.08
C GLY A 153 -19.10 -24.25 -5.29
N LEU A 154 -18.29 -24.02 -4.25
CA LEU A 154 -16.84 -24.10 -4.37
C LEU A 154 -16.38 -25.55 -4.39
N ASP A 155 -15.73 -25.93 -5.49
CA ASP A 155 -15.09 -27.23 -5.70
C ASP A 155 -13.61 -27.07 -6.09
N ALA A 156 -12.93 -28.21 -6.30
CA ALA A 156 -11.53 -28.25 -6.71
C ALA A 156 -11.31 -27.59 -8.10
N GLY A 157 -12.31 -27.62 -9.00
CA GLY A 157 -12.23 -27.01 -10.32
C GLY A 157 -12.27 -25.50 -10.24
N VAL A 158 -13.20 -24.93 -9.46
CA VAL A 158 -13.29 -23.47 -9.21
C VAL A 158 -12.04 -22.97 -8.52
N LEU A 159 -11.52 -23.72 -7.54
CA LEU A 159 -10.27 -23.38 -6.86
C LEU A 159 -9.08 -23.41 -7.84
N GLY A 160 -8.97 -24.45 -8.70
CA GLY A 160 -7.95 -24.54 -9.73
C GLY A 160 -7.99 -23.38 -10.71
N ALA A 161 -9.20 -22.98 -11.13
CA ALA A 161 -9.40 -21.81 -11.98
C ALA A 161 -8.93 -20.51 -11.29
N PHE A 162 -9.16 -20.34 -9.99
CA PHE A 162 -8.61 -19.20 -9.25
C PHE A 162 -7.07 -19.24 -9.20
N VAL A 163 -6.49 -20.41 -8.93
CA VAL A 163 -5.02 -20.58 -8.90
C VAL A 163 -4.40 -20.21 -10.24
N THR A 164 -5.04 -20.56 -11.36
CA THR A 164 -4.58 -20.21 -12.70
C THR A 164 -4.51 -18.67 -12.89
N THR A 165 -5.40 -17.91 -12.26
CA THR A 165 -5.33 -16.43 -12.33
C THR A 165 -4.08 -15.87 -11.63
N LEU A 166 -3.41 -16.67 -10.81
CA LEU A 166 -2.20 -16.28 -10.08
C LEU A 166 -0.90 -16.54 -10.85
N ALA A 167 -0.95 -17.14 -12.04
CA ALA A 167 0.22 -17.56 -12.81
C ALA A 167 1.19 -16.41 -13.16
N GLY A 168 0.69 -15.18 -13.29
CA GLY A 168 1.51 -13.98 -13.57
C GLY A 168 2.21 -13.38 -12.34
N TYR A 169 1.95 -13.87 -11.13
CA TYR A 169 2.57 -13.34 -9.93
C TYR A 169 3.88 -14.06 -9.58
N GLN A 170 4.76 -13.37 -8.84
CA GLN A 170 5.95 -13.99 -8.27
C GLN A 170 5.57 -15.10 -7.29
N ALA A 171 6.35 -16.18 -7.24
CA ALA A 171 6.10 -17.36 -6.39
C ALA A 171 5.79 -17.00 -4.93
N LYS A 172 6.48 -15.99 -4.35
CA LYS A 172 6.22 -15.53 -2.99
C LYS A 172 4.86 -14.87 -2.82
N THR A 173 4.38 -14.16 -3.84
CA THR A 173 3.03 -13.55 -3.85
C THR A 173 1.96 -14.65 -3.97
N VAL A 174 2.18 -15.64 -4.83
CA VAL A 174 1.28 -16.80 -4.96
C VAL A 174 1.18 -17.55 -3.63
N GLU A 175 2.31 -17.86 -3.00
CA GLU A 175 2.36 -18.51 -1.66
C GLU A 175 1.53 -17.70 -0.65
N HIS A 176 1.72 -16.38 -0.58
CA HIS A 176 0.99 -15.51 0.34
C HIS A 176 -0.52 -15.53 0.06
N LYS A 177 -0.94 -15.43 -1.22
CA LYS A 177 -2.35 -15.48 -1.60
C LYS A 177 -2.98 -16.84 -1.25
N LEU A 178 -2.29 -17.94 -1.52
CA LEU A 178 -2.77 -19.28 -1.17
C LEU A 178 -2.83 -19.52 0.35
N CYS A 179 -1.91 -18.94 1.13
CA CYS A 179 -2.02 -18.95 2.59
C CYS A 179 -3.27 -18.22 3.08
N ALA A 180 -3.58 -17.06 2.49
CA ALA A 180 -4.78 -16.30 2.83
C ALA A 180 -6.06 -17.06 2.44
N VAL A 181 -6.09 -17.70 1.25
CA VAL A 181 -7.22 -18.54 0.80
C VAL A 181 -7.41 -19.74 1.75
N ARG A 182 -6.32 -20.46 2.13
CA ARG A 182 -6.44 -21.53 3.13
C ARG A 182 -7.02 -21.05 4.46
N SER A 183 -6.62 -19.88 4.92
CA SER A 183 -7.14 -19.30 6.15
C SER A 183 -8.62 -18.97 6.01
N LEU A 184 -9.04 -18.39 4.88
CA LEU A 184 -10.45 -18.12 4.58
C LEU A 184 -11.27 -19.43 4.52
N LEU A 185 -10.75 -20.46 3.87
CA LEU A 185 -11.45 -21.75 3.77
C LEU A 185 -11.63 -22.40 5.14
N ARG A 186 -10.61 -22.36 6.04
CA ARG A 186 -10.77 -22.86 7.41
C ARG A 186 -11.89 -22.14 8.17
N PHE A 187 -11.94 -20.81 8.03
CA PHE A 187 -13.03 -20.03 8.58
C PHE A 187 -14.37 -20.45 7.97
N ALA A 188 -14.47 -20.54 6.63
CA ALA A 188 -15.69 -20.86 5.92
C ALA A 188 -16.21 -22.29 6.21
N ILE A 189 -15.31 -23.23 6.42
CA ILE A 189 -15.64 -24.60 6.88
C ILE A 189 -16.22 -24.56 8.30
N GLY A 190 -15.60 -23.79 9.21
CA GLY A 190 -16.11 -23.62 10.57
C GLY A 190 -17.48 -22.97 10.63
N GLU A 191 -17.83 -22.15 9.65
CA GLU A 191 -19.15 -21.53 9.48
C GLU A 191 -20.14 -22.41 8.69
N GLY A 192 -19.73 -23.58 8.22
CA GLY A 192 -20.58 -24.47 7.40
C GLY A 192 -20.85 -23.95 5.97
N LEU A 193 -20.04 -23.03 5.46
CA LEU A 193 -20.21 -22.42 4.13
C LEU A 193 -19.54 -23.20 3.01
N VAL A 194 -18.55 -24.06 3.34
CA VAL A 194 -17.71 -24.80 2.39
C VAL A 194 -17.43 -26.19 2.92
N ASP A 195 -17.39 -27.20 2.05
CA ASP A 195 -16.99 -28.56 2.39
C ASP A 195 -15.50 -28.65 2.74
N VAL A 196 -15.15 -29.51 3.71
CA VAL A 196 -13.78 -29.73 4.16
C VAL A 196 -12.86 -30.24 3.06
N ALA A 197 -13.37 -31.01 2.11
CA ALA A 197 -12.61 -31.58 1.01
C ALA A 197 -11.96 -30.50 0.12
N VAL A 198 -12.54 -29.31 0.04
CA VAL A 198 -11.98 -28.20 -0.74
C VAL A 198 -10.66 -27.70 -0.18
N LEU A 199 -10.45 -27.79 1.12
CA LEU A 199 -9.19 -27.34 1.75
C LEU A 199 -7.99 -28.17 1.29
N GLU A 200 -8.19 -29.46 1.05
CA GLU A 200 -7.14 -30.39 0.59
C GLU A 200 -6.72 -30.09 -0.85
N ALA A 201 -7.64 -29.55 -1.65
CA ALA A 201 -7.38 -29.20 -3.04
C ALA A 201 -6.53 -27.91 -3.21
N VAL A 202 -6.28 -27.14 -2.13
CA VAL A 202 -5.44 -25.93 -2.22
C VAL A 202 -3.97 -26.33 -2.43
N PRO A 203 -3.36 -25.99 -3.57
CA PRO A 203 -2.00 -26.41 -3.88
C PRO A 203 -0.97 -25.81 -2.93
N ALA A 204 0.02 -26.58 -2.51
CA ALA A 204 1.15 -26.10 -1.74
C ALA A 204 2.13 -25.35 -2.67
N ALA A 205 2.03 -24.04 -2.76
CA ALA A 205 3.08 -23.25 -3.42
C ALA A 205 4.26 -23.12 -2.44
N LYS A 206 5.36 -23.78 -2.74
CA LYS A 206 6.62 -23.63 -2.00
C LYS A 206 7.48 -22.59 -2.73
N SER A 207 7.67 -21.41 -2.14
CA SER A 207 8.76 -20.54 -2.56
C SER A 207 10.03 -20.99 -1.83
N THR A 208 11.09 -21.29 -2.58
CA THR A 208 12.37 -21.66 -2.00
C THR A 208 12.95 -20.45 -1.27
N ARG A 209 13.15 -20.56 0.05
CA ARG A 209 13.71 -19.47 0.89
C ARG A 209 15.07 -18.94 0.38
N GLN A 210 15.80 -19.78 -0.33
CA GLN A 210 17.15 -19.50 -0.83
C GLN A 210 17.20 -19.13 -2.32
N ALA A 211 16.06 -18.94 -2.99
CA ALA A 211 16.00 -18.62 -4.42
C ALA A 211 16.58 -17.25 -4.77
N ARG A 212 16.84 -16.39 -3.80
CA ARG A 212 17.48 -15.08 -4.00
C ARG A 212 18.56 -14.88 -2.95
N ILE A 213 19.74 -14.47 -3.42
CA ILE A 213 20.76 -13.89 -2.55
C ILE A 213 20.14 -12.63 -1.93
N PRO A 214 20.22 -12.43 -0.60
CA PRO A 214 19.75 -11.20 0.02
C PRO A 214 20.39 -10.00 -0.66
N SER A 215 19.59 -9.04 -1.10
CA SER A 215 20.13 -7.79 -1.63
C SER A 215 20.74 -7.00 -0.48
N VAL A 216 22.02 -6.76 -0.54
CA VAL A 216 22.75 -5.92 0.39
C VAL A 216 23.03 -4.60 -0.33
N TRP A 217 22.77 -3.49 0.34
CA TRP A 217 23.15 -2.18 -0.17
C TRP A 217 24.66 -1.98 0.01
N ASP A 218 25.31 -1.47 -1.03
CA ASP A 218 26.70 -1.07 -0.89
C ASP A 218 26.84 0.06 0.14
N PRO A 219 27.81 0.00 1.07
CA PRO A 219 28.07 1.07 2.02
C PRO A 219 28.22 2.45 1.36
N ALA A 220 28.78 2.52 0.17
CA ALA A 220 28.90 3.75 -0.60
C ALA A 220 27.55 4.31 -1.04
N ASP A 221 26.59 3.46 -1.39
CA ASP A 221 25.23 3.89 -1.74
C ASP A 221 24.45 4.35 -0.50
N VAL A 222 24.62 3.69 0.63
CA VAL A 222 24.06 4.16 1.92
C VAL A 222 24.64 5.54 2.27
N ALA A 223 25.94 5.76 2.09
CA ALA A 223 26.56 7.06 2.34
C ALA A 223 26.00 8.15 1.41
N LYS A 224 25.79 7.85 0.11
CA LYS A 224 25.15 8.77 -0.85
C LYS A 224 23.71 9.14 -0.41
N ILE A 225 22.93 8.16 0.04
CA ILE A 225 21.57 8.40 0.53
C ILE A 225 21.61 9.34 1.73
N LEU A 226 22.47 9.08 2.71
CA LEU A 226 22.60 9.92 3.90
C LEU A 226 23.07 11.33 3.56
N ALA A 227 24.00 11.48 2.61
CA ALA A 227 24.51 12.77 2.17
C ALA A 227 23.46 13.59 1.38
N ALA A 228 22.51 12.93 0.71
CA ALA A 228 21.46 13.57 -0.06
C ALA A 228 20.30 14.12 0.82
N ILE A 229 20.28 13.81 2.12
CA ILE A 229 19.23 14.28 3.01
C ILE A 229 19.54 15.72 3.45
N ASP A 230 18.65 16.64 3.12
CA ASP A 230 18.71 18.02 3.59
C ASP A 230 18.37 18.09 5.11
N ARG A 231 19.40 18.23 5.93
CA ARG A 231 19.28 18.37 7.39
C ARG A 231 19.01 19.80 7.84
N GLY A 232 18.83 20.73 6.93
CA GLY A 232 18.48 22.13 7.24
C GLY A 232 17.02 22.30 7.70
N ASN A 233 16.22 21.22 7.70
CA ASN A 233 14.83 21.24 8.15
C ASN A 233 14.50 20.05 9.06
N PRO A 234 13.45 20.16 9.92
CA PRO A 234 13.10 19.12 10.90
C PRO A 234 12.76 17.75 10.26
N CYS A 235 12.16 17.74 9.09
CA CYS A 235 11.85 16.49 8.39
C CYS A 235 13.12 15.76 7.94
N GLY A 236 14.08 16.49 7.39
CA GLY A 236 15.36 15.90 6.99
C GLY A 236 16.18 15.41 8.18
N LYS A 237 16.22 16.13 9.29
CA LYS A 237 16.87 15.67 10.54
C LYS A 237 16.25 14.35 11.02
N ARG A 238 14.91 14.26 11.06
CA ARG A 238 14.19 13.05 11.39
C ARG A 238 14.54 11.90 10.46
N ASP A 239 14.49 12.14 9.16
CA ASP A 239 14.69 11.09 8.15
C ASP A 239 16.14 10.58 8.17
N TYR A 240 17.12 11.48 8.42
CA TYR A 240 18.51 11.12 8.61
C TYR A 240 18.68 10.21 9.85
N ALA A 241 18.10 10.56 10.99
CA ALA A 241 18.15 9.76 12.21
C ALA A 241 17.49 8.38 12.00
N LEU A 242 16.34 8.32 11.32
CA LEU A 242 15.65 7.06 11.01
C LEU A 242 16.48 6.15 10.10
N ILE A 243 17.13 6.70 9.07
CA ILE A 243 17.96 5.91 8.15
C ILE A 243 19.22 5.41 8.88
N LEU A 244 19.83 6.21 9.73
CA LEU A 244 20.95 5.76 10.57
C LEU A 244 20.54 4.62 11.51
N LEU A 245 19.40 4.72 12.19
CA LEU A 245 18.88 3.65 13.05
C LEU A 245 18.69 2.34 12.26
N ILE A 246 18.18 2.43 11.04
CA ILE A 246 17.95 1.25 10.18
C ILE A 246 19.29 0.67 9.71
N THR A 247 20.18 1.50 9.19
CA THR A 247 21.40 1.04 8.52
C THR A 247 22.51 0.64 9.52
N ARG A 248 22.59 1.31 10.66
CA ARG A 248 23.63 1.05 11.67
C ARG A 248 23.24 -0.03 12.68
N LEU A 249 21.95 -0.10 13.02
CA LEU A 249 21.46 -1.02 14.07
C LEU A 249 20.57 -2.14 13.51
N GLY A 250 20.32 -2.18 12.20
CA GLY A 250 19.48 -3.22 11.57
C GLY A 250 18.01 -3.17 12.03
N LEU A 251 17.54 -2.04 12.53
CA LEU A 251 16.14 -1.90 12.95
C LEU A 251 15.18 -1.98 11.78
N ARG A 252 14.05 -2.65 11.99
CA ARG A 252 12.95 -2.56 11.02
C ARG A 252 12.36 -1.14 11.03
N GLY A 253 11.96 -0.64 9.86
CA GLY A 253 11.39 0.70 9.76
C GLY A 253 10.20 0.95 10.67
N VAL A 254 9.38 -0.07 10.97
CA VAL A 254 8.29 0.03 11.93
C VAL A 254 8.78 0.16 13.37
N ASP A 255 9.87 -0.50 13.72
CA ASP A 255 10.45 -0.44 15.06
C ASP A 255 11.13 0.92 15.28
N ALA A 256 11.91 1.39 14.31
CA ALA A 256 12.52 2.72 14.35
C ALA A 256 11.46 3.86 14.48
N LYS A 257 10.33 3.76 13.75
CA LYS A 257 9.24 4.76 13.86
C LYS A 257 8.50 4.75 15.19
N ARG A 258 8.60 3.70 15.98
CA ARG A 258 7.92 3.54 17.28
C ARG A 258 8.79 3.89 18.46
N LEU A 259 10.06 4.19 18.24
CA LEU A 259 10.98 4.60 19.30
C LEU A 259 10.46 5.82 20.05
N ARG A 260 10.65 5.78 21.36
CA ARG A 260 10.34 6.84 22.32
C ARG A 260 11.59 7.23 23.07
N PHE A 261 11.61 8.40 23.66
CA PHE A 261 12.73 8.83 24.51
C PHE A 261 13.00 7.88 25.68
N ALA A 262 11.93 7.28 26.23
CA ALA A 262 12.06 6.30 27.30
C ALA A 262 12.78 5.00 26.88
N ASP A 263 12.93 4.76 25.57
CA ASP A 263 13.65 3.61 25.05
C ASP A 263 15.16 3.86 24.95
N LEU A 264 15.62 5.12 25.19
CA LEU A 264 17.00 5.57 25.11
C LEU A 264 17.59 5.70 26.51
N ASP A 265 18.57 4.88 26.82
CA ASP A 265 19.44 5.02 28.02
C ASP A 265 20.72 5.74 27.61
N TRP A 266 20.71 7.07 27.73
CA TRP A 266 21.84 7.92 27.36
C TRP A 266 23.09 7.65 28.22
N PRO A 267 22.99 7.55 29.59
CA PRO A 267 24.13 7.23 30.42
C PRO A 267 24.72 5.85 30.13
N GLY A 268 23.84 4.84 29.89
CA GLY A 268 24.26 3.48 29.60
C GLY A 268 24.63 3.24 28.15
N ASN A 269 24.49 4.24 27.26
CA ASN A 269 24.68 4.11 25.83
C ASN A 269 23.92 2.92 25.23
N ARG A 270 22.63 2.77 25.56
CA ARG A 270 21.78 1.64 25.17
C ARG A 270 20.47 2.12 24.59
N LEU A 271 19.95 1.30 23.67
CA LEU A 271 18.64 1.45 23.06
C LEU A 271 17.83 0.17 23.31
N SER A 272 16.65 0.29 23.93
CA SER A 272 15.73 -0.82 24.18
C SER A 272 14.59 -0.79 23.18
N VAL A 273 14.42 -1.85 22.38
CA VAL A 273 13.39 -1.92 21.33
C VAL A 273 12.49 -3.12 21.56
N VAL A 274 11.19 -2.90 21.63
CA VAL A 274 10.21 -3.98 21.55
C VAL A 274 9.84 -4.16 20.08
N GLN A 275 10.28 -5.27 19.48
CA GLN A 275 10.06 -5.55 18.07
C GLN A 275 8.57 -5.70 17.76
N ALA A 276 8.03 -4.87 16.88
CA ALA A 276 6.61 -4.87 16.52
C ALA A 276 6.12 -6.18 15.89
N LYS A 277 7.01 -6.95 15.26
CA LYS A 277 6.67 -8.20 14.58
C LYS A 277 6.67 -9.41 15.52
N THR A 278 7.55 -9.45 16.51
CA THR A 278 7.80 -10.63 17.35
C THR A 278 7.47 -10.42 18.82
N GLY A 279 7.27 -9.17 19.25
CA GLY A 279 7.08 -8.83 20.65
C GLY A 279 8.36 -8.91 21.50
N HIS A 280 9.47 -9.40 20.95
CA HIS A 280 10.71 -9.53 21.69
C HIS A 280 11.34 -8.18 22.01
N ARG A 281 11.81 -8.02 23.25
CA ARG A 281 12.63 -6.88 23.65
C ARG A 281 14.09 -7.17 23.29
N VAL A 282 14.71 -6.23 22.57
CA VAL A 282 16.12 -6.30 22.18
C VAL A 282 16.81 -5.05 22.74
N GLN A 283 17.98 -5.22 23.33
CA GLN A 283 18.87 -4.12 23.70
C GLN A 283 19.99 -4.02 22.67
N LEU A 284 20.21 -2.80 22.17
CA LEU A 284 21.22 -2.48 21.18
C LEU A 284 22.13 -1.37 21.74
N PRO A 285 23.41 -1.30 21.33
CA PRO A 285 24.25 -0.18 21.69
C PRO A 285 23.74 1.10 21.00
N LEU A 286 23.68 2.20 21.74
CA LEU A 286 23.42 3.52 21.17
C LEU A 286 24.75 4.07 20.64
N LEU A 287 24.95 3.91 19.33
CA LEU A 287 26.15 4.40 18.65
C LEU A 287 26.19 5.93 18.65
N LYS A 288 27.39 6.51 18.76
CA LYS A 288 27.56 7.98 18.85
C LYS A 288 26.91 8.74 17.70
N ASP A 289 27.10 8.29 16.45
CA ASP A 289 26.51 8.89 15.25
C ASP A 289 24.97 8.85 15.26
N VAL A 290 24.41 7.73 15.72
CA VAL A 290 22.95 7.57 15.89
C VAL A 290 22.43 8.48 17.00
N GLY A 291 23.10 8.51 18.14
CA GLY A 291 22.74 9.37 19.27
C GLY A 291 22.76 10.85 18.91
N TRP A 292 23.81 11.31 18.23
CA TRP A 292 23.89 12.68 17.73
C TRP A 292 22.79 13.02 16.72
N ALA A 293 22.48 12.10 15.82
CA ALA A 293 21.40 12.33 14.83
C ALA A 293 20.01 12.42 15.50
N ILE A 294 19.77 11.62 16.54
CA ILE A 294 18.53 11.71 17.33
C ILE A 294 18.47 13.05 18.06
N ASN A 295 19.56 13.46 18.71
CA ASN A 295 19.64 14.73 19.45
C ASN A 295 19.49 15.96 18.53
N ASP A 296 20.01 15.88 17.30
CA ASP A 296 19.86 16.95 16.29
C ASP A 296 18.41 17.10 15.80
N TYR A 297 17.64 16.01 15.81
CA TYR A 297 16.23 16.01 15.42
C TYR A 297 15.31 16.60 16.49
N VAL A 298 15.62 16.41 17.76
CA VAL A 298 14.82 16.81 18.93
C VAL A 298 15.04 18.26 19.27
#